data_fb7d6e5105c2d81a56c250d58d128dea
#
_entry.id   fb7d6e5105c2d81a56c250d58d128dea
#
_cell.length_a   1.000
_cell.length_b   1.000
_cell.length_c   1.000
_cell.angle_alpha   90.00
_cell.angle_beta   90.00
_cell.angle_gamma   90.00
#
_symmetry.space_group_name_H-M   'P 1'
#
loop_
_entity.id
_entity.type
_entity.pdbx_description
1 polymer ?
#
loop_
_entity_poly.entity_id
_entity_poly.type
_entity_poly.pdbx_seq_one_letter_code
_entity_poly.pdbx_strand_id
1 'polypeptide(L)' 'MEALIDGEEDGAYIARSALEAPESDGVIRIAADKKLTPGEYVRVRITGADAYDLMGVIEE' A
#
# COMPACT_ATOMS: atom_id res chain seq x y z
N MET A 1 -7.50 4.76 3.74
CA MET A 1 -6.34 5.13 4.56
C MET A 1 -5.25 5.70 3.69
N GLU A 2 -4.33 6.38 4.31
CA GLU A 2 -3.20 6.96 3.61
C GLU A 2 -2.00 6.03 3.74
N ALA A 3 -1.28 5.85 2.65
CA ALA A 3 -0.15 4.94 2.63
C ALA A 3 1.02 5.59 1.94
N LEU A 4 2.21 5.20 2.36
CA LEU A 4 3.46 5.65 1.76
C LEU A 4 3.97 4.57 0.83
N ILE A 5 4.21 4.94 -0.40
CA ILE A 5 4.68 3.99 -1.40
C ILE A 5 6.16 3.71 -1.14
N ASP A 6 6.49 2.44 -0.96
CA ASP A 6 7.87 2.01 -0.79
C ASP A 6 8.51 1.61 -2.10
N GLY A 7 7.74 1.00 -2.99
CA GLY A 7 8.30 0.55 -4.23
C GLY A 7 7.30 -0.29 -4.99
N GLU A 8 7.82 -1.04 -5.94
CA GLU A 8 6.98 -1.85 -6.80
C GLU A 8 7.55 -3.25 -6.86
N GLU A 9 6.67 -4.24 -6.84
CA GLU A 9 7.10 -5.63 -6.88
C GLU A 9 6.04 -6.44 -7.59
N ASP A 10 6.44 -7.18 -8.62
CA ASP A 10 5.55 -8.10 -9.34
C ASP A 10 4.30 -7.43 -9.87
N GLY A 11 4.44 -6.21 -10.34
CA GLY A 11 3.32 -5.51 -10.94
C GLY A 11 2.38 -4.85 -9.95
N ALA A 12 2.72 -4.90 -8.67
CA ALA A 12 1.93 -4.25 -7.65
C ALA A 12 2.83 -3.29 -6.88
N TYR A 13 2.24 -2.26 -6.34
CA TYR A 13 3.00 -1.33 -5.51
C TYR A 13 2.99 -1.82 -4.07
N ILE A 14 4.12 -1.64 -3.42
CA ILE A 14 4.27 -2.01 -2.02
C ILE A 14 4.27 -0.73 -1.22
N ALA A 15 3.42 -0.68 -0.22
CA ALA A 15 3.28 0.51 0.59
C ALA A 15 3.15 0.11 2.05
N ARG A 16 3.25 1.10 2.90
CA ARG A 16 3.00 0.90 4.32
C ARG A 16 2.10 2.02 4.79
N SER A 17 1.42 1.75 5.89
CA SER A 17 0.49 2.72 6.43
C SER A 17 1.23 3.98 6.85
N ALA A 18 0.65 5.12 6.52
CA ALA A 18 1.20 6.38 6.97
C ALA A 18 0.96 6.59 8.45
N LEU A 19 -0.02 5.90 9.00
CA LEU A 19 -0.24 5.94 10.44
C LEU A 19 0.80 5.06 11.11
N GLU A 20 1.36 5.56 12.17
CA GLU A 20 2.42 4.85 12.84
C GLU A 20 1.90 3.56 13.44
N ALA A 21 2.52 2.46 13.09
CA ALA A 21 2.14 1.15 13.62
C ALA A 21 3.39 0.30 13.67
N PRO A 22 4.27 0.56 14.62
CA PRO A 22 5.57 -0.10 14.62
C PRO A 22 5.51 -1.61 14.73
N GLU A 23 4.48 -2.13 15.35
CA GLU A 23 4.37 -3.58 15.45
C GLU A 23 3.82 -4.23 14.21
N SER A 24 3.31 -3.43 13.29
CA SER A 24 2.72 -3.97 12.10
C SER A 24 3.82 -4.30 11.11
N ASP A 25 3.99 -5.56 10.84
CA ASP A 25 4.98 -5.99 9.87
C ASP A 25 4.40 -6.15 8.50
N GLY A 26 3.12 -5.98 8.36
CA GLY A 26 2.47 -6.17 7.10
C GLY A 26 2.74 -5.03 6.14
N VAL A 27 2.68 -5.33 4.87
CA VAL A 27 2.75 -4.33 3.84
C VAL A 27 1.41 -4.26 3.15
N ILE A 28 1.16 -3.16 2.45
CA ILE A 28 -0.04 -3.01 1.68
C ILE A 28 0.33 -3.19 0.22
N ARG A 29 -0.29 -4.17 -0.42
CA ARG A 29 -0.10 -4.37 -1.85
C ARG A 29 -1.19 -3.63 -2.57
N ILE A 30 -0.80 -2.76 -3.47
CA ILE A 30 -1.72 -1.85 -4.13
C ILE A 30 -1.75 -2.16 -5.61
N ALA A 31 -2.94 -2.47 -6.11
CA ALA A 31 -3.15 -2.60 -7.53
C ALA A 31 -3.52 -1.23 -8.07
N ALA A 32 -2.71 -0.71 -8.98
CA ALA A 32 -2.95 0.61 -9.53
C ALA A 32 -2.73 0.59 -11.02
N ASP A 33 -3.58 1.34 -11.72
CA ASP A 33 -3.46 1.44 -13.16
C ASP A 33 -2.46 2.50 -13.58
N LYS A 34 -2.04 3.32 -12.67
CA LYS A 34 -1.16 4.41 -13.00
C LYS A 34 0.15 4.23 -12.26
N LYS A 35 1.14 4.96 -12.73
CA LYS A 35 2.46 4.86 -12.15
C LYS A 35 2.52 5.67 -10.87
N LEU A 36 3.03 5.03 -9.83
CA LEU A 36 3.23 5.69 -8.54
C LEU A 36 4.72 5.80 -8.28
N THR A 37 5.08 6.78 -7.51
CA THR A 37 6.48 7.07 -7.22
C THR A 37 6.81 6.67 -5.79
N PRO A 38 7.90 5.93 -5.56
CA PRO A 38 8.33 5.64 -4.20
C PRO A 38 8.55 6.92 -3.42
N GLY A 39 8.08 6.93 -2.19
CA GLY A 39 8.13 8.12 -1.36
C GLY A 39 6.88 8.97 -1.45
N GLU A 40 5.96 8.59 -2.30
CA GLU A 40 4.72 9.33 -2.48
C GLU A 40 3.65 8.82 -1.54
N TYR A 41 2.87 9.73 -0.98
CA TYR A 41 1.73 9.33 -0.19
C TYR A 41 0.50 9.23 -1.09
N VAL A 42 -0.27 8.19 -0.88
CA VAL A 42 -1.49 7.97 -1.65
C VAL A 42 -2.59 7.53 -0.70
N ARG A 43 -3.80 7.74 -1.12
CA ARG A 43 -4.95 7.27 -0.38
C ARG A 43 -5.40 5.94 -0.97
N VAL A 44 -5.57 4.95 -0.12
CA VAL A 44 -5.91 3.62 -0.56
C VAL A 44 -7.13 3.12 0.18
N ARG A 45 -7.87 2.26 -0.49
CA ARG A 45 -8.98 1.52 0.11
C ARG A 45 -8.53 0.09 0.28
N ILE A 46 -8.62 -0.42 1.49
CA ILE A 46 -8.26 -1.79 1.75
C ILE A 46 -9.38 -2.69 1.26
N THR A 47 -9.04 -3.63 0.41
CA THR A 47 -10.03 -4.53 -0.17
C THR A 47 -9.91 -5.95 0.34
N GLY A 48 -8.81 -6.26 1.02
CA GLY A 48 -8.64 -7.59 1.57
C GLY A 48 -7.43 -7.65 2.44
N ALA A 49 -7.26 -8.79 3.06
CA ALA A 49 -6.12 -9.00 3.95
C ALA A 49 -5.68 -10.44 3.84
N ASP A 50 -4.39 -10.62 3.89
CA ASP A 50 -3.79 -11.94 3.96
C ASP A 50 -3.22 -12.12 5.35
N ALA A 51 -2.52 -13.22 5.57
CA ALA A 51 -1.95 -13.49 6.88
C ALA A 51 -0.98 -12.39 7.30
N TYR A 52 -0.27 -11.82 6.35
CA TYR A 52 0.76 -10.84 6.66
C TYR A 52 0.60 -9.55 5.89
N ASP A 53 -0.22 -9.54 4.86
CA ASP A 53 -0.30 -8.42 3.95
C ASP A 53 -1.72 -7.91 3.86
N LEU A 54 -1.83 -6.62 3.61
CA LEU A 54 -3.10 -6.03 3.25
C LEU A 54 -3.11 -5.81 1.75
N MET A 55 -4.29 -5.85 1.18
CA MET A 55 -4.46 -5.58 -0.24
C MET A 55 -5.39 -4.39 -0.41
N GLY A 56 -5.06 -3.54 -1.34
CA GLY A 56 -5.87 -2.35 -1.53
C GLY A 56 -5.77 -1.82 -2.93
N VAL A 57 -6.58 -0.82 -3.19
CA VAL A 57 -6.59 -0.12 -4.46
C VAL A 57 -6.51 1.37 -4.18
N ILE A 58 -6.09 2.12 -5.21
CA ILE A 58 -6.05 3.57 -5.09
C ILE A 58 -7.47 4.10 -4.95
N GLU A 59 -7.66 4.93 -3.97
CA GLU A 59 -8.94 5.57 -3.74
C GLU A 59 -8.88 6.99 -4.25
N GLU A 60 -9.74 7.31 -5.19
CA GLU A 60 -9.74 8.66 -5.77
C GLU A 60 -10.90 9.47 -5.32
#